data_3b5ba5bf3ef6d2782f28fea9e6f37d61
#
_entry.id   3b5ba5bf3ef6d2782f28fea9e6f37d61
#
_cell.length_a   1.000
_cell.length_b   1.000
_cell.length_c   1.000
_cell.angle_alpha   90.00
_cell.angle_beta   90.00
_cell.angle_gamma   90.00
#
_symmetry.space_group_name_H-M   'P 1'
#
loop_
_entity.id
_entity.type
_entity.pdbx_description
1 polymer ?
#
loop_
_entity_poly.entity_id
_entity_poly.type
_entity_poly.pdbx_seq_one_letter_code
_entity_poly.pdbx_strand_id
1 'polypeptide(L)'
;MTKTDAEAIVDTVLDYFEGWFDGDTARMERALHPELAKRRAAEELGLLTKARMLELTGQGAGAEDRGDGRVDVTVHDVYGDIATASVDSATYHEYLHLVRTPGGWQIANALWQFS
;
A
#
# COMPACT_ATOMS: atom_id res chain seq x y z
N MET A 1 4.65 -11.12 22.21
CA MET A 1 3.21 -10.85 22.01
C MET A 1 2.88 -10.89 20.53
N THR A 2 1.76 -11.50 20.20
CA THR A 2 1.29 -11.57 18.82
C THR A 2 0.57 -10.27 18.45
N LYS A 3 0.87 -9.70 17.29
CA LYS A 3 0.13 -8.53 16.79
C LYS A 3 -1.30 -8.91 16.44
N THR A 4 -2.22 -7.98 16.66
CA THR A 4 -3.59 -8.11 16.15
C THR A 4 -3.58 -8.00 14.62
N ASP A 5 -4.65 -8.45 13.98
CA ASP A 5 -4.78 -8.29 12.52
C ASP A 5 -4.73 -6.83 12.11
N ALA A 6 -5.39 -5.94 12.86
CA ALA A 6 -5.35 -4.51 12.56
C ALA A 6 -3.92 -3.95 12.63
N GLU A 7 -3.16 -4.31 13.66
CA GLU A 7 -1.76 -3.89 13.78
C GLU A 7 -0.90 -4.41 12.63
N ALA A 8 -1.07 -5.68 12.25
CA ALA A 8 -0.34 -6.28 11.15
C ALA A 8 -0.68 -5.63 9.80
N ILE A 9 -1.95 -5.26 9.61
CA ILE A 9 -2.41 -4.55 8.41
C ILE A 9 -1.77 -3.16 8.35
N VAL A 10 -1.74 -2.44 9.46
CA VAL A 10 -1.07 -1.13 9.53
C VAL A 10 0.40 -1.27 9.16
N ASP A 11 1.09 -2.28 9.66
CA ASP A 11 2.50 -2.52 9.32
C ASP A 11 2.69 -2.74 7.82
N THR A 12 1.80 -3.52 7.19
CA THR A 12 1.82 -3.74 5.74
C THR A 12 1.65 -2.44 4.97
N VAL A 13 0.70 -1.61 5.38
CA VAL A 13 0.44 -0.33 4.72
C VAL A 13 1.63 0.63 4.90
N LEU A 14 2.26 0.63 6.06
CA LEU A 14 3.46 1.42 6.30
C LEU A 14 4.64 0.93 5.45
N ASP A 15 4.80 -0.38 5.27
CA ASP A 15 5.81 -0.92 4.36
C ASP A 15 5.60 -0.40 2.93
N TYR A 16 4.34 -0.31 2.50
CA TYR A 16 3.98 0.19 1.19
C TYR A 16 4.29 1.69 1.04
N PHE A 17 3.82 2.53 1.94
CA PHE A 17 4.01 3.98 1.86
C PHE A 17 5.45 4.39 2.13
N GLU A 18 6.05 3.90 3.19
CA GLU A 18 7.44 4.27 3.53
C GLU A 18 8.43 3.64 2.57
N GLY A 19 8.14 2.43 2.08
CA GLY A 19 8.93 1.83 1.02
C GLY A 19 8.95 2.68 -0.23
N TRP A 20 7.79 3.23 -0.62
CA TRP A 20 7.66 4.15 -1.74
C TRP A 20 8.49 5.41 -1.54
N PHE A 21 8.36 6.06 -0.39
CA PHE A 21 9.09 7.30 -0.09
C PHE A 21 10.61 7.08 -0.04
N ASP A 22 11.04 5.96 0.54
CA ASP A 22 12.46 5.68 0.78
C ASP A 22 13.15 4.98 -0.38
N GLY A 23 12.41 4.57 -1.42
CA GLY A 23 12.96 3.75 -2.48
C GLY A 23 13.35 2.34 -2.01
N ASP A 24 12.70 1.86 -0.95
CA ASP A 24 12.99 0.56 -0.32
C ASP A 24 12.19 -0.55 -0.99
N THR A 25 12.80 -1.19 -1.98
CA THR A 25 12.15 -2.25 -2.75
C THR A 25 11.83 -3.49 -1.92
N ALA A 26 12.61 -3.77 -0.88
CA ALA A 26 12.35 -4.91 0.00
C ALA A 26 11.05 -4.71 0.79
N ARG A 27 10.82 -3.51 1.30
CA ARG A 27 9.56 -3.18 1.99
C ARG A 27 8.38 -3.23 1.03
N MET A 28 8.53 -2.66 -0.16
CA MET A 28 7.49 -2.68 -1.19
C MET A 28 7.17 -4.12 -1.62
N GLU A 29 8.19 -4.95 -1.85
CA GLU A 29 8.02 -6.36 -2.18
C GLU A 29 7.18 -7.09 -1.14
N ARG A 30 7.47 -6.85 0.13
CA ARG A 30 6.78 -7.51 1.25
C ARG A 30 5.32 -7.09 1.35
N ALA A 31 5.01 -5.84 1.01
CA ALA A 31 3.68 -5.25 1.18
C ALA A 31 2.68 -5.67 0.11
N LEU A 32 3.14 -6.00 -1.10
CA LEU A 32 2.27 -6.18 -2.26
C LEU A 32 2.07 -7.64 -2.62
N HIS A 33 0.81 -8.01 -2.86
CA HIS A 33 0.46 -9.32 -3.40
C HIS A 33 0.98 -9.45 -4.83
N PRO A 34 1.45 -10.64 -5.26
CA PRO A 34 1.93 -10.84 -6.65
C PRO A 34 0.91 -10.46 -7.73
N GLU A 35 -0.37 -10.53 -7.41
CA GLU A 35 -1.45 -10.20 -8.35
C GLU A 35 -2.04 -8.81 -8.09
N LEU A 36 -1.28 -7.90 -7.51
CA LEU A 36 -1.72 -6.54 -7.23
C LEU A 36 -2.36 -5.89 -8.46
N ALA A 37 -3.52 -5.24 -8.24
CA ALA A 37 -4.13 -4.33 -9.19
C ALA A 37 -4.24 -2.96 -8.53
N LYS A 38 -3.48 -1.99 -9.02
CA LYS A 38 -3.50 -0.62 -8.52
C LYS A 38 -3.95 0.33 -9.62
N ARG A 39 -4.93 1.18 -9.31
CA ARG A 39 -5.51 2.13 -10.27
C ARG A 39 -5.61 3.52 -9.67
N ARG A 40 -5.49 4.52 -10.53
CA ARG A 40 -5.67 5.92 -10.17
C ARG A 40 -7.06 6.38 -10.59
N ALA A 41 -7.71 7.20 -9.76
CA ALA A 41 -8.98 7.85 -10.13
C ALA A 41 -8.71 8.92 -11.18
N ALA A 42 -9.04 8.60 -12.42
CA ALA A 42 -8.85 9.44 -13.59
C ALA A 42 -9.80 8.95 -14.69
N GLU A 43 -9.90 9.67 -15.80
CA GLU A 43 -10.73 9.24 -16.93
C GLU A 43 -10.29 7.86 -17.44
N GLU A 44 -8.97 7.67 -17.56
CA GLU A 44 -8.37 6.35 -17.76
C GLU A 44 -7.72 5.92 -16.45
N LEU A 45 -8.18 4.80 -15.86
CA LEU A 45 -7.74 4.40 -14.54
C LEU A 45 -6.27 3.96 -14.49
N GLY A 46 -5.75 3.44 -15.58
CA GLY A 46 -4.39 2.91 -15.65
C GLY A 46 -4.15 1.79 -14.63
N LEU A 47 -3.60 0.68 -15.05
CA LEU A 47 -3.31 -0.44 -14.17
C LEU A 47 -1.82 -0.51 -13.88
N LEU A 48 -1.46 -0.48 -12.59
CA LEU A 48 -0.11 -0.77 -12.13
C LEU A 48 -0.08 -2.15 -11.49
N THR A 49 0.92 -2.93 -11.89
CA THR A 49 1.21 -4.25 -11.32
C THR A 49 2.26 -4.15 -10.23
N LYS A 50 2.42 -5.22 -9.45
CA LYS A 50 3.51 -5.30 -8.47
C LYS A 50 4.87 -5.09 -9.11
N ALA A 51 5.13 -5.73 -10.26
CA ALA A 51 6.41 -5.58 -10.96
C ALA A 51 6.71 -4.12 -11.30
N ARG A 52 5.70 -3.40 -11.79
CA ARG A 52 5.87 -1.98 -12.12
C ARG A 52 6.07 -1.13 -10.87
N MET A 53 5.39 -1.44 -9.78
CA MET A 53 5.57 -0.74 -8.51
C MET A 53 7.00 -0.92 -7.96
N LEU A 54 7.54 -2.14 -8.04
CA LEU A 54 8.91 -2.40 -7.61
C LEU A 54 9.93 -1.63 -8.47
N GLU A 55 9.72 -1.59 -9.77
CA GLU A 55 10.57 -0.85 -10.70
C GLU A 55 10.57 0.66 -10.37
N LEU A 56 9.39 1.24 -10.21
CA LEU A 56 9.24 2.66 -9.87
C LEU A 56 9.86 2.98 -8.50
N THR A 57 9.64 2.11 -7.51
CA THR A 57 10.20 2.27 -6.18
C THR A 57 11.73 2.29 -6.23
N GLY A 58 12.33 1.34 -6.95
CA GLY A 58 13.78 1.24 -7.10
C GLY A 58 14.39 2.43 -7.85
N GLN A 59 13.62 3.09 -8.71
CA GLN A 59 14.03 4.30 -9.42
C GLN A 59 13.91 5.56 -8.57
N GLY A 60 13.37 5.47 -7.35
CA GLY A 60 13.18 6.62 -6.47
C GLY A 60 12.01 7.51 -6.86
N ALA A 61 11.03 6.96 -7.59
CA ALA A 61 9.88 7.75 -8.07
C ALA A 61 9.07 8.39 -6.94
N GLY A 62 9.08 7.80 -5.74
CA GLY A 62 8.33 8.31 -4.58
C GLY A 62 9.11 9.26 -3.67
N ALA A 63 10.36 9.59 -3.99
CA ALA A 63 11.24 10.32 -3.08
C ALA A 63 10.68 11.70 -2.67
N GLU A 64 9.96 12.36 -3.57
CA GLU A 64 9.40 13.69 -3.32
C GLU A 64 7.96 13.67 -2.78
N ASP A 65 7.39 12.49 -2.62
CA ASP A 65 5.98 12.35 -2.24
C ASP A 65 5.74 12.30 -0.73
N ARG A 66 6.83 12.25 0.04
CA ARG A 66 6.76 12.15 1.50
C ARG A 66 6.00 13.31 2.14
N GLY A 67 6.21 14.55 1.66
CA GLY A 67 5.66 15.74 2.29
C GLY A 67 6.11 15.84 3.74
N ASP A 68 5.15 15.95 4.66
CA ASP A 68 5.42 16.02 6.11
C ASP A 68 5.68 14.63 6.73
N GLY A 69 5.69 13.58 5.94
CA GLY A 69 5.90 12.20 6.41
C GLY A 69 4.67 11.53 7.01
N ARG A 70 3.54 12.23 7.06
CA ARG A 70 2.29 11.71 7.64
C ARG A 70 1.73 10.57 6.79
N VAL A 71 1.41 9.46 7.44
CA VAL A 71 0.71 8.33 6.84
C VAL A 71 -0.35 7.88 7.83
N ASP A 72 -1.59 8.30 7.61
CA ASP A 72 -2.71 7.98 8.50
C ASP A 72 -3.47 6.78 7.94
N VAL A 73 -3.34 5.65 8.61
CA VAL A 73 -3.99 4.39 8.21
C VAL A 73 -5.22 4.14 9.05
N THR A 74 -6.35 3.87 8.39
CA THR A 74 -7.58 3.44 9.06
C THR A 74 -7.94 2.05 8.55
N VAL A 75 -7.98 1.06 9.44
CA VAL A 75 -8.48 -0.27 9.12
C VAL A 75 -10.00 -0.23 9.34
N HIS A 76 -10.77 -0.40 8.26
CA HIS A 76 -12.23 -0.29 8.33
C HIS A 76 -12.90 -1.58 8.73
N ASP A 77 -12.43 -2.71 8.21
CA ASP A 77 -13.04 -4.01 8.48
C ASP A 77 -12.05 -5.14 8.22
N VAL A 78 -12.14 -6.18 9.02
CA VAL A 78 -11.38 -7.43 8.84
C VAL A 78 -12.37 -8.58 8.93
N TYR A 79 -12.42 -9.41 7.90
CA TYR A 79 -13.26 -10.59 7.88
C TYR A 79 -12.44 -11.80 7.41
N GLY A 80 -12.10 -12.69 8.35
CA GLY A 80 -11.26 -13.83 8.03
C GLY A 80 -9.93 -13.42 7.39
N ASP A 81 -9.75 -13.77 6.14
CA ASP A 81 -8.50 -13.53 5.40
C ASP A 81 -8.55 -12.29 4.49
N ILE A 82 -9.59 -11.46 4.63
CA ILE A 82 -9.71 -10.23 3.83
C ILE A 82 -9.92 -9.01 4.72
N ALA A 83 -9.46 -7.85 4.24
CA ALA A 83 -9.61 -6.60 4.98
C ALA A 83 -9.72 -5.41 4.04
N THR A 84 -10.34 -4.34 4.55
CA THR A 84 -10.39 -3.04 3.89
C THR A 84 -9.72 -1.99 4.77
N ALA A 85 -8.98 -1.09 4.14
CA ALA A 85 -8.31 0.01 4.82
C ALA A 85 -8.29 1.24 3.92
N SER A 86 -8.10 2.40 4.53
CA SER A 86 -7.82 3.61 3.79
C SER A 86 -6.58 4.29 4.36
N VAL A 87 -5.92 5.09 3.52
CA VAL A 87 -4.71 5.79 3.90
C VAL A 87 -4.81 7.23 3.42
N ASP A 88 -4.49 8.15 4.30
CA ASP A 88 -4.34 9.56 3.94
C ASP A 88 -2.91 10.00 4.22
N SER A 89 -2.30 10.67 3.24
CA SER A 89 -0.95 11.21 3.36
C SER A 89 -0.90 12.61 2.75
N ALA A 90 0.23 13.26 2.80
CA ALA A 90 0.37 14.60 2.21
C ALA A 90 0.06 14.59 0.70
N THR A 91 0.42 13.54 -0.02
CA THR A 91 0.32 13.46 -1.47
C THR A 91 -0.85 12.60 -1.95
N TYR A 92 -1.14 11.49 -1.27
CA TYR A 92 -2.09 10.47 -1.74
C TYR A 92 -3.20 10.20 -0.75
N HIS A 93 -4.40 9.92 -1.29
CA HIS A 93 -5.47 9.28 -0.55
C HIS A 93 -5.81 7.96 -1.25
N GLU A 94 -5.79 6.83 -0.52
CA GLU A 94 -5.94 5.50 -1.13
C GLU A 94 -6.94 4.64 -0.37
N TYR A 95 -7.69 3.85 -1.13
CA TYR A 95 -8.51 2.75 -0.60
C TYR A 95 -7.85 1.43 -0.96
N LEU A 96 -7.70 0.55 0.03
CA LEU A 96 -6.95 -0.69 -0.11
C LEU A 96 -7.80 -1.90 0.25
N HIS A 97 -7.64 -2.97 -0.53
CA HIS A 97 -8.10 -4.31 -0.14
C HIS A 97 -6.86 -5.16 0.13
N LEU A 98 -6.87 -5.84 1.29
CA LEU A 98 -5.76 -6.68 1.71
C LEU A 98 -6.22 -8.12 1.86
N VAL A 99 -5.29 -9.04 1.68
CA VAL A 99 -5.53 -10.47 1.84
C VAL A 99 -4.44 -11.06 2.74
N ARG A 100 -4.85 -11.98 3.63
CA ARG A 100 -3.90 -12.73 4.45
C ARG A 100 -3.33 -13.87 3.63
N THR A 101 -2.00 -13.95 3.58
CA THR A 101 -1.26 -15.01 2.91
C THR A 101 -0.35 -15.71 3.92
N PRO A 102 0.27 -16.85 3.57
CA PRO A 102 1.29 -17.45 4.44
C PRO A 102 2.42 -16.50 4.81
N GLY A 103 2.71 -15.51 3.95
CA GLY A 103 3.72 -14.49 4.21
C GLY A 103 3.23 -13.27 4.99
N GLY A 104 1.96 -13.25 5.40
CA GLY A 104 1.34 -12.13 6.12
C GLY A 104 0.31 -11.39 5.28
N TRP A 105 -0.17 -10.26 5.79
CA TRP A 105 -1.11 -9.42 5.05
C TRP A 105 -0.43 -8.74 3.87
N GLN A 106 -1.08 -8.76 2.71
CA GLN A 106 -0.57 -8.12 1.50
C GLN A 106 -1.68 -7.37 0.79
N ILE A 107 -1.32 -6.26 0.14
CA ILE A 107 -2.26 -5.42 -0.60
C ILE A 107 -2.54 -6.07 -1.95
N ALA A 108 -3.83 -6.40 -2.19
CA ALA A 108 -4.28 -7.00 -3.44
C ALA A 108 -4.85 -5.97 -4.42
N ASN A 109 -5.53 -4.92 -3.90
CA ASN A 109 -6.12 -3.87 -4.72
C ASN A 109 -5.86 -2.52 -4.08
N ALA A 110 -5.62 -1.50 -4.93
CA ALA A 110 -5.50 -0.12 -4.50
C ALA A 110 -6.21 0.78 -5.52
N LEU A 111 -6.97 1.75 -5.00
CA LEU A 111 -7.56 2.80 -5.81
C LEU A 111 -7.20 4.13 -5.14
N TRP A 112 -6.57 5.03 -5.87
CA TRP A 112 -6.01 6.23 -5.27
C TRP A 112 -6.25 7.48 -6.11
N GLN A 113 -6.16 8.60 -5.43
CA GLN A 113 -6.07 9.91 -6.07
C GLN A 113 -5.16 10.82 -5.23
N PHE A 114 -4.80 11.95 -5.78
CA PHE A 114 -4.05 12.95 -5.01
C PHE A 114 -4.92 13.53 -3.90
N SER A 115 -4.27 13.78 -2.78
CA SER A 115 -4.91 14.43 -1.63
C SER A 115 -5.26 15.88 -1.92
#